data_9f8bd87286192d7ce2a8460c73f572b2
#
_entry.id   9f8bd87286192d7ce2a8460c73f572b2
#
_cell.length_a   1.000
_cell.length_b   1.000
_cell.length_c   1.000
_cell.angle_alpha   90.00
_cell.angle_beta   90.00
_cell.angle_gamma   90.00
#
_symmetry.space_group_name_H-M   'P 1'
#
loop_
_entity.id
_entity.type
_entity.pdbx_description
1 polymer ?
#
loop_
_entity_poly.entity_id
_entity_poly.type
_entity_poly.pdbx_seq_one_letter_code
_entity_poly.pdbx_strand_id
1 'polypeptide(L)'
;MAKFIPYTFTKKDVISDFKNDKQYENWIAGQVRSKKIVKVRNGLYVHVDVSGYPLTTKFELATKIAEDAFVCYHSALEYFGVANQVFNTVTVGSKKRFNDFTFDDIDYVRKPAKHDVQIMNIITAAVRVTSLERTVVDCLDDID
;
A
#
# COMPACT_ATOMS: atom_id res chain seq x y z
N MET A 1 -8.60 -26.21 3.51
CA MET A 1 -8.34 -25.21 4.56
C MET A 1 -8.21 -23.84 3.92
N ALA A 2 -8.99 -22.88 4.38
CA ALA A 2 -8.93 -21.54 3.84
C ALA A 2 -7.65 -20.85 4.30
N LYS A 3 -6.84 -20.37 3.36
CA LYS A 3 -5.67 -19.58 3.70
C LYS A 3 -6.09 -18.14 3.92
N PHE A 4 -5.36 -17.44 4.80
CA PHE A 4 -5.61 -16.03 5.06
C PHE A 4 -5.22 -15.20 3.84
N ILE A 5 -6.15 -14.40 3.34
CA ILE A 5 -5.90 -13.46 2.25
C ILE A 5 -5.83 -12.06 2.85
N PRO A 6 -4.71 -11.35 2.70
CA PRO A 6 -4.59 -9.99 3.22
C PRO A 6 -5.67 -9.06 2.66
N TYR A 7 -6.05 -8.04 3.41
CA TYR A 7 -7.03 -7.06 2.94
C TYR A 7 -6.58 -6.31 1.72
N THR A 8 -5.26 -6.08 1.59
CA THR A 8 -4.65 -5.52 0.39
C THR A 8 -3.72 -6.58 -0.19
N PHE A 9 -3.88 -6.91 -1.46
CA PHE A 9 -3.08 -7.97 -2.06
C PHE A 9 -2.87 -7.76 -3.55
N THR A 10 -1.79 -8.37 -4.05
CA THR A 10 -1.53 -8.51 -5.49
C THR A 10 -1.73 -9.97 -5.87
N LYS A 11 -1.80 -10.25 -7.17
CA LYS A 11 -1.88 -11.64 -7.65
C LYS A 11 -0.76 -12.50 -7.07
N LYS A 12 0.46 -11.95 -7.03
CA LYS A 12 1.63 -12.67 -6.53
C LYS A 12 1.47 -13.12 -5.07
N ASP A 13 0.78 -12.32 -4.28
CA ASP A 13 0.57 -12.63 -2.85
C ASP A 13 -0.32 -13.86 -2.63
N VAL A 14 -1.24 -14.14 -3.55
CA VAL A 14 -2.29 -15.14 -3.33
C VAL A 14 -2.29 -16.26 -4.37
N ILE A 15 -1.53 -16.15 -5.46
CA ILE A 15 -1.59 -17.11 -6.56
C ILE A 15 -1.27 -18.54 -6.12
N SER A 16 -0.43 -18.71 -5.12
CA SER A 16 -0.08 -20.03 -4.60
C SER A 16 -1.25 -20.78 -3.99
N ASP A 17 -2.33 -20.08 -3.64
CA ASP A 17 -3.54 -20.67 -3.07
C ASP A 17 -4.48 -21.25 -4.15
N PHE A 18 -4.14 -21.02 -5.42
CA PHE A 18 -4.96 -21.47 -6.56
C PHE A 18 -4.16 -22.48 -7.40
N LYS A 19 -4.88 -23.37 -8.08
CA LYS A 19 -4.25 -24.41 -8.90
C LYS A 19 -3.57 -23.83 -10.12
N ASN A 20 -4.13 -22.77 -10.70
CA ASN A 20 -3.60 -22.13 -11.89
C ASN A 20 -4.13 -20.71 -12.00
N ASP A 21 -3.64 -19.98 -13.00
CA ASP A 21 -4.02 -18.58 -13.22
C ASP A 21 -5.51 -18.44 -13.53
N LYS A 22 -6.07 -19.38 -14.28
CA LYS A 22 -7.48 -19.32 -14.66
C LYS A 22 -8.39 -19.41 -13.42
N GLN A 23 -8.05 -20.28 -12.47
CA GLN A 23 -8.81 -20.40 -11.23
C GLN A 23 -8.75 -19.10 -10.43
N TYR A 24 -7.58 -18.49 -10.35
CA TYR A 24 -7.40 -17.19 -9.69
C TYR A 24 -8.25 -16.12 -10.38
N GLU A 25 -8.18 -16.02 -11.71
CA GLU A 25 -8.88 -15.00 -12.49
C GLU A 25 -10.39 -15.13 -12.34
N ASN A 26 -10.90 -16.36 -12.33
CA ASN A 26 -12.33 -16.62 -12.10
C ASN A 26 -12.75 -16.18 -10.71
N TRP A 27 -11.91 -16.48 -9.72
CA TRP A 27 -12.20 -16.10 -8.33
C TRP A 27 -12.23 -14.58 -8.17
N ILE A 28 -11.20 -13.88 -8.66
CA ILE A 28 -11.11 -12.42 -8.48
C ILE A 28 -12.25 -11.72 -9.25
N ALA A 29 -12.59 -12.18 -10.44
CA ALA A 29 -13.71 -11.63 -11.19
C ALA A 29 -15.03 -11.76 -10.44
N GLY A 30 -15.26 -12.91 -9.78
CA GLY A 30 -16.42 -13.14 -8.97
C GLY A 30 -16.48 -12.24 -7.76
N GLN A 31 -15.34 -12.03 -7.09
CA GLN A 31 -15.27 -11.16 -5.91
C GLN A 31 -15.52 -9.70 -6.27
N VAL A 32 -14.98 -9.25 -7.40
CA VAL A 32 -15.20 -7.87 -7.88
C VAL A 32 -16.67 -7.69 -8.27
N ARG A 33 -17.26 -8.67 -8.96
CA ARG A 33 -18.67 -8.64 -9.34
C ARG A 33 -19.58 -8.58 -8.12
N SER A 34 -19.23 -9.31 -7.06
CA SER A 34 -20.00 -9.35 -5.80
C SER A 34 -19.75 -8.13 -4.92
N LYS A 35 -18.87 -7.21 -5.33
CA LYS A 35 -18.52 -5.99 -4.60
C LYS A 35 -17.87 -6.27 -3.24
N LYS A 36 -17.19 -7.40 -3.11
CA LYS A 36 -16.41 -7.75 -1.90
C LYS A 36 -14.99 -7.29 -2.00
N ILE A 37 -14.48 -7.14 -3.22
CA ILE A 37 -13.12 -6.68 -3.53
C ILE A 37 -13.21 -5.61 -4.59
N VAL A 38 -12.38 -4.58 -4.46
CA VAL A 38 -12.29 -3.47 -5.43
C VAL A 38 -10.88 -3.44 -5.99
N LYS A 39 -10.78 -3.22 -7.29
CA LYS A 39 -9.50 -3.04 -7.97
C LYS A 39 -9.00 -1.62 -7.71
N VAL A 40 -7.82 -1.50 -7.10
CA VAL A 40 -7.19 -0.21 -6.85
C VAL A 40 -6.49 0.29 -8.10
N ARG A 41 -5.72 -0.60 -8.73
CA ARG A 41 -5.04 -0.38 -9.99
C ARG A 41 -4.70 -1.74 -10.57
N ASN A 42 -4.09 -1.76 -11.76
CA ASN A 42 -3.79 -3.03 -12.42
C ASN A 42 -2.97 -3.94 -11.51
N GLY A 43 -3.54 -5.09 -11.15
CA GLY A 43 -2.91 -6.10 -10.33
C GLY A 43 -2.97 -5.87 -8.82
N LEU A 44 -3.56 -4.77 -8.35
CA LEU A 44 -3.66 -4.47 -6.92
C LEU A 44 -5.13 -4.37 -6.50
N TYR A 45 -5.49 -5.10 -5.46
CA TYR A 45 -6.88 -5.23 -5.00
C TYR A 45 -6.97 -5.02 -3.50
N VAL A 46 -8.14 -4.53 -3.03
CA VAL A 46 -8.45 -4.41 -1.61
C VAL A 46 -9.81 -4.99 -1.31
N HIS A 47 -9.94 -5.58 -0.13
CA HIS A 47 -11.24 -5.99 0.39
C HIS A 47 -11.99 -4.77 0.89
N VAL A 48 -13.30 -4.75 0.68
CA VAL A 48 -14.16 -3.67 1.14
C VAL A 48 -15.29 -4.24 2.00
N ASP A 49 -15.86 -3.40 2.85
CA ASP A 49 -17.01 -3.78 3.66
C ASP A 49 -18.31 -3.66 2.84
N VAL A 50 -19.44 -3.92 3.50
CA VAL A 50 -20.75 -3.89 2.83
C VAL A 50 -21.12 -2.51 2.28
N SER A 51 -20.51 -1.46 2.84
CA SER A 51 -20.72 -0.08 2.39
C SER A 51 -19.73 0.35 1.31
N GLY A 52 -18.79 -0.52 0.95
CA GLY A 52 -17.79 -0.23 -0.07
C GLY A 52 -16.53 0.45 0.44
N TYR A 53 -16.36 0.56 1.75
CA TYR A 53 -15.14 1.17 2.31
C TYR A 53 -14.03 0.13 2.42
N PRO A 54 -12.78 0.50 2.05
CA PRO A 54 -11.65 -0.43 2.18
C PRO A 54 -11.44 -0.87 3.63
N LEU A 55 -11.12 -2.16 3.79
CA LEU A 55 -10.80 -2.74 5.10
C LEU A 55 -9.33 -2.58 5.46
N THR A 56 -8.58 -1.91 4.61
CA THR A 56 -7.14 -1.67 4.78
C THR A 56 -6.88 -0.20 5.11
N THR A 57 -5.71 0.10 5.65
CA THR A 57 -5.29 1.48 5.83
C THR A 57 -4.58 1.98 4.57
N LYS A 58 -4.53 3.29 4.40
CA LYS A 58 -3.79 3.90 3.28
C LYS A 58 -2.30 3.53 3.31
N PHE A 59 -1.76 3.29 4.50
CA PHE A 59 -0.35 2.91 4.67
C PHE A 59 -0.08 1.48 4.22
N GLU A 60 -0.97 0.55 4.54
CA GLU A 60 -0.87 -0.84 4.06
C GLU A 60 -0.98 -0.89 2.54
N LEU A 61 -1.92 -0.14 1.99
CA LEU A 61 -2.09 -0.07 0.54
C LEU A 61 -0.83 0.47 -0.13
N ALA A 62 -0.24 1.54 0.42
CA ALA A 62 0.99 2.12 -0.10
C ALA A 62 2.12 1.10 -0.19
N THR A 63 2.25 0.26 0.84
CA THR A 63 3.28 -0.78 0.91
C THR A 63 3.13 -1.82 -0.19
N LYS A 64 1.92 -2.03 -0.70
CA LYS A 64 1.63 -3.04 -1.71
C LYS A 64 1.68 -2.53 -3.16
N ILE A 65 1.93 -1.25 -3.36
CA ILE A 65 1.96 -0.66 -4.72
C ILE A 65 3.09 -1.26 -5.56
N ALA A 66 4.24 -1.51 -4.95
CA ALA A 66 5.39 -2.14 -5.59
C ALA A 66 6.09 -3.04 -4.57
N GLU A 67 6.93 -3.98 -5.05
CA GLU A 67 7.60 -4.91 -4.15
C GLU A 67 8.48 -4.21 -3.13
N ASP A 68 9.10 -3.08 -3.52
CA ASP A 68 9.99 -2.32 -2.66
C ASP A 68 9.35 -1.04 -2.11
N ALA A 69 8.04 -0.87 -2.26
CA ALA A 69 7.34 0.35 -1.83
C ALA A 69 7.35 0.50 -0.31
N PHE A 70 7.56 1.72 0.14
CA PHE A 70 7.53 2.06 1.56
C PHE A 70 6.98 3.47 1.75
N VAL A 71 6.38 3.71 2.92
CA VAL A 71 5.87 5.03 3.31
C VAL A 71 7.03 5.91 3.75
N CYS A 72 7.07 7.17 3.30
CA CYS A 72 8.18 8.07 3.59
C CYS A 72 7.72 9.52 3.71
N TYR A 73 8.66 10.40 4.06
CA TYR A 73 8.43 11.85 4.21
C TYR A 73 7.30 12.15 5.20
N HIS A 74 6.44 13.11 4.88
CA HIS A 74 5.37 13.52 5.78
C HIS A 74 4.38 12.40 6.08
N SER A 75 4.21 11.46 5.16
CA SER A 75 3.33 10.30 5.38
C SER A 75 3.88 9.38 6.47
N ALA A 76 5.21 9.23 6.55
CA ALA A 76 5.82 8.48 7.64
C ALA A 76 5.63 9.20 8.98
N LEU A 77 5.73 10.53 9.00
CA LEU A 77 5.42 11.30 10.22
C LEU A 77 3.98 11.09 10.67
N GLU A 78 3.06 11.10 9.72
CA GLU A 78 1.65 10.81 10.02
C GLU A 78 1.49 9.40 10.59
N TYR A 79 2.16 8.41 9.97
CA TYR A 79 2.10 7.02 10.42
C TYR A 79 2.57 6.87 11.86
N PHE A 80 3.66 7.57 12.24
CA PHE A 80 4.18 7.52 13.61
C PHE A 80 3.37 8.39 14.59
N GLY A 81 2.40 9.14 14.11
CA GLY A 81 1.53 9.96 14.95
C GLY A 81 2.16 11.27 15.39
N VAL A 82 3.24 11.70 14.76
CA VAL A 82 3.91 12.98 15.12
C VAL A 82 3.48 14.14 14.21
N ALA A 83 2.70 13.87 13.17
CA ALA A 83 2.12 14.93 12.36
C ALA A 83 0.87 15.48 13.05
N ASN A 84 0.65 16.79 12.93
CA ASN A 84 -0.50 17.46 13.57
C ASN A 84 -1.79 17.36 12.76
N GLN A 85 -1.74 16.73 11.60
CA GLN A 85 -2.91 16.63 10.73
C GLN A 85 -2.89 15.32 9.94
N VAL A 86 -4.05 14.95 9.42
CA VAL A 86 -4.21 13.82 8.52
C VAL A 86 -4.13 14.34 7.10
N PHE A 87 -3.29 13.71 6.28
CA PHE A 87 -3.09 14.12 4.89
C PHE A 87 -3.92 13.25 3.95
N ASN A 88 -4.35 13.84 2.84
CA ASN A 88 -5.01 13.11 1.76
C ASN A 88 -4.01 12.61 0.71
N THR A 89 -2.72 12.75 1.00
CA THR A 89 -1.65 12.30 0.12
C THR A 89 -0.74 11.36 0.89
N VAL A 90 -0.41 10.22 0.28
CA VAL A 90 0.58 9.28 0.82
C VAL A 90 1.80 9.32 -0.09
N THR A 91 2.95 9.64 0.49
CA THR A 91 4.22 9.65 -0.22
C THR A 91 4.84 8.25 -0.13
N VAL A 92 5.12 7.67 -1.29
CA VAL A 92 5.57 6.28 -1.40
C VAL A 92 6.95 6.26 -2.06
N GLY A 93 7.93 5.73 -1.34
CA GLY A 93 9.28 5.54 -1.87
C GLY A 93 9.38 4.22 -2.63
N SER A 94 10.03 4.23 -3.78
CA SER A 94 10.20 3.02 -4.57
C SER A 94 11.28 3.23 -5.63
N LYS A 95 12.11 2.21 -5.85
CA LYS A 95 13.02 2.17 -7.00
C LYS A 95 12.26 1.81 -8.26
N LYS A 96 11.26 0.93 -8.15
CA LYS A 96 10.39 0.59 -9.27
C LYS A 96 9.48 1.76 -9.60
N ARG A 97 9.36 2.04 -10.88
CA ARG A 97 8.49 3.14 -11.32
C ARG A 97 7.03 2.73 -11.28
N PHE A 98 6.19 3.63 -10.80
CA PHE A 98 4.75 3.56 -10.98
C PHE A 98 4.24 4.99 -11.13
N ASN A 99 3.11 5.14 -11.79
CA ASN A 99 2.49 6.46 -11.95
C ASN A 99 1.72 6.81 -10.70
N ASP A 100 1.77 8.08 -10.30
CA ASP A 100 0.93 8.58 -9.22
C ASP A 100 -0.53 8.30 -9.54
N PHE A 101 -1.33 7.98 -8.53
CA PHE A 101 -2.74 7.68 -8.73
C PHE A 101 -3.54 8.06 -7.49
N THR A 102 -4.86 8.14 -7.68
CA THR A 102 -5.80 8.44 -6.61
C THR A 102 -6.72 7.24 -6.40
N PHE A 103 -6.91 6.86 -5.15
CA PHE A 103 -7.86 5.82 -4.78
C PHE A 103 -8.53 6.21 -3.47
N ASP A 104 -9.87 6.14 -3.42
CA ASP A 104 -10.66 6.45 -2.21
C ASP A 104 -10.31 7.83 -1.64
N ASP A 105 -10.20 8.83 -2.55
CA ASP A 105 -9.87 10.23 -2.24
C ASP A 105 -8.48 10.45 -1.64
N ILE A 106 -7.59 9.44 -1.75
CA ILE A 106 -6.20 9.52 -1.32
C ILE A 106 -5.31 9.51 -2.55
N ASP A 107 -4.39 10.48 -2.63
CA ASP A 107 -3.39 10.56 -3.69
C ASP A 107 -2.14 9.80 -3.27
N TYR A 108 -1.71 8.84 -4.08
CA TYR A 108 -0.49 8.07 -3.85
C TYR A 108 0.58 8.61 -4.78
N VAL A 109 1.60 9.25 -4.21
CA VAL A 109 2.63 9.97 -4.96
C VAL A 109 3.97 9.28 -4.77
N ARG A 110 4.63 8.98 -5.89
CA ARG A 110 5.93 8.29 -5.86
C ARG A 110 7.08 9.27 -5.65
N LYS A 111 8.01 8.87 -4.78
CA LYS A 111 9.34 9.49 -4.66
C LYS A 111 10.40 8.44 -4.99
N PRO A 112 11.41 8.76 -5.80
CA PRO A 112 12.49 7.80 -6.07
C PRO A 112 13.19 7.40 -4.78
N ALA A 113 13.43 6.11 -4.58
CA ALA A 113 14.16 5.62 -3.42
C ALA A 113 15.64 5.90 -3.57
N LYS A 114 16.24 6.46 -2.53
CA LYS A 114 17.69 6.67 -2.46
C LYS A 114 18.35 5.39 -1.95
N HIS A 115 19.65 5.27 -2.19
CA HIS A 115 20.42 4.19 -1.58
C HIS A 115 20.43 4.37 -0.05
N ASP A 116 20.54 3.26 0.66
CA ASP A 116 20.72 3.24 2.11
C ASP A 116 19.55 3.82 2.90
N VAL A 117 18.33 3.75 2.35
CA VAL A 117 17.14 4.14 3.09
C VAL A 117 16.88 3.13 4.19
N GLN A 118 16.75 3.61 5.44
CA GLN A 118 16.39 2.78 6.57
C GLN A 118 14.88 2.58 6.61
N ILE A 119 14.46 1.34 6.40
CA ILE A 119 13.05 0.98 6.36
C ILE A 119 12.73 0.09 7.56
N MET A 120 11.68 0.43 8.28
CA MET A 120 11.13 -0.41 9.33
C MET A 120 9.95 -1.21 8.77
N ASN A 121 9.96 -2.52 9.04
CA ASN A 121 8.82 -3.36 8.73
C ASN A 121 7.97 -3.52 9.97
N ILE A 122 6.74 -3.03 9.93
CA ILE A 122 5.81 -3.21 11.04
C ILE A 122 4.99 -4.46 10.73
N ILE A 123 5.41 -5.57 11.31
CA ILE A 123 4.87 -6.89 10.99
C ILE A 123 3.37 -6.97 11.26
N THR A 124 2.92 -6.45 12.39
CA THR A 124 1.51 -6.53 12.78
C THR A 124 0.59 -5.71 11.88
N ALA A 125 1.11 -4.64 11.31
CA ALA A 125 0.33 -3.76 10.42
C ALA A 125 0.67 -3.96 8.94
N ALA A 126 1.61 -4.86 8.62
CA ALA A 126 2.05 -5.13 7.25
C ALA A 126 2.46 -3.86 6.50
N VAL A 127 3.12 -2.93 7.19
CA VAL A 127 3.52 -1.64 6.61
C VAL A 127 5.05 -1.55 6.60
N ARG A 128 5.60 -1.09 5.47
CA ARG A 128 7.00 -0.71 5.39
C ARG A 128 7.07 0.81 5.43
N VAL A 129 7.89 1.35 6.30
CA VAL A 129 7.98 2.80 6.54
C VAL A 129 9.42 3.16 6.88
N THR A 130 9.87 4.37 6.49
CA THR A 130 11.19 4.85 6.88
C THR A 130 11.27 5.00 8.39
N SER A 131 12.46 4.77 8.97
CA SER A 131 12.67 4.99 10.40
C SER A 131 12.36 6.46 10.75
N LEU A 132 12.00 6.72 12.00
CA LEU A 132 11.66 8.07 12.42
C LEU A 132 12.84 9.03 12.21
N GLU A 133 14.06 8.61 12.52
CA GLU A 133 15.27 9.41 12.33
C GLU A 133 15.47 9.74 10.85
N ARG A 134 15.34 8.76 9.97
CA ARG A 134 15.47 8.97 8.53
C ARG A 134 14.35 9.87 8.01
N THR A 135 13.14 9.69 8.53
CA THR A 135 11.99 10.50 8.14
C THR A 135 12.22 11.98 8.43
N VAL A 136 12.74 12.28 9.62
CA VAL A 136 13.02 13.68 10.02
C VAL A 136 14.05 14.30 9.07
N VAL A 137 15.13 13.58 8.78
CA VAL A 137 16.18 14.06 7.86
C VAL A 137 15.60 14.32 6.48
N ASP A 138 14.81 13.38 5.95
CA ASP A 138 14.21 13.51 4.62
C ASP A 138 13.28 14.73 4.53
N CYS A 139 12.47 14.95 5.57
CA CYS A 139 11.54 16.09 5.59
C CYS A 139 12.29 17.43 5.67
N LEU A 140 13.39 17.47 6.41
CA LEU A 140 14.23 18.68 6.48
C LEU A 140 14.87 18.99 5.12
N ASP A 141 15.33 17.97 4.42
CA ASP A 141 15.93 18.13 3.10
C ASP A 141 14.91 18.60 2.05
N ASP A 142 13.64 18.31 2.25
CA ASP A 142 12.56 18.62 1.29
C ASP A 142 11.91 19.99 1.56
N ILE A 143 12.42 20.76 2.53
CA ILE A 143 11.83 22.05 2.90
C ILE A 143 12.12 23.15 1.87
N ASP A 144 13.12 23.02 1.05
CA ASP A 144 13.48 24.04 0.05
C ASP A 144 12.46 24.18 -1.07
#